data_4be3de1032b8320a1063148f39333854
#
_entry.id   4be3de1032b8320a1063148f39333854
#
_cell.length_a   1.000
_cell.length_b   1.000
_cell.length_c   1.000
_cell.angle_alpha   90.00
_cell.angle_beta   90.00
_cell.angle_gamma   90.00
#
_symmetry.space_group_name_H-M   'P 1'
#
loop_
_entity.id
_entity.type
_entity.pdbx_description
1 polymer ?
#
loop_
_entity_poly.entity_id
_entity_poly.type
_entity_poly.pdbx_seq_one_letter_code
_entity_poly.pdbx_strand_id
1 'polypeptide(L)'
;AEARAAAAVGEVPIGAVVVCAGEIVARAHNRRELDQDPSAHAEFAALCAAAQTLGRWRLSDCTVYVTLEPCCMCAGLMVNARVGRCVYGAADAKAGALGSLYDLNADSRLNHRFNVTAGVLVDECREVLSDYFAGLRGADGGGCGCGSDLEAHVAHAAALTDADEVAGVAVDFGPVRRRPRRVLLAIDSFKGSVSSAQAESAVAEGVRR
;
A
#
# COMPACT_ATOMS: atom_id res chain seq x y z
N ALA A 1 -8.22 -10.90 15.01
CA ALA A 1 -7.21 -10.59 16.02
C ALA A 1 -6.41 -9.35 15.61
N GLU A 2 -5.66 -9.39 14.48
CA GLU A 2 -4.73 -8.31 14.08
C GLU A 2 -5.41 -6.94 13.89
N ALA A 3 -6.59 -6.88 13.26
CA ALA A 3 -7.34 -5.62 13.12
C ALA A 3 -7.72 -5.00 14.49
N ARG A 4 -8.10 -5.84 15.45
CA ARG A 4 -8.39 -5.35 16.81
C ARG A 4 -7.12 -4.92 17.56
N ALA A 5 -5.97 -5.52 17.25
CA ALA A 5 -4.68 -5.06 17.79
C ALA A 5 -4.32 -3.65 17.24
N ALA A 6 -4.59 -3.38 15.96
CA ALA A 6 -4.46 -2.03 15.41
C ALA A 6 -5.35 -1.02 16.16
N ALA A 7 -6.64 -1.33 16.32
CA ALA A 7 -7.58 -0.46 17.05
C ALA A 7 -7.12 -0.17 18.49
N ALA A 8 -6.56 -1.15 19.18
CA ALA A 8 -6.09 -1.01 20.56
C ALA A 8 -4.93 -0.02 20.72
N VAL A 9 -4.18 0.25 19.66
CA VAL A 9 -3.09 1.24 19.62
C VAL A 9 -3.46 2.53 18.89
N GLY A 10 -4.76 2.73 18.58
CA GLY A 10 -5.26 3.95 17.93
C GLY A 10 -5.11 3.98 16.41
N GLU A 11 -4.77 2.87 15.79
CA GLU A 11 -4.64 2.74 14.34
C GLU A 11 -5.94 2.27 13.68
N VAL A 12 -6.11 2.62 12.41
CA VAL A 12 -7.23 2.08 11.61
C VAL A 12 -7.18 0.55 11.66
N PRO A 13 -8.28 -0.13 12.02
CA PRO A 13 -8.31 -1.55 12.34
C PRO A 13 -8.21 -2.46 11.10
N ILE A 14 -7.05 -2.48 10.50
CA ILE A 14 -6.70 -3.36 9.39
C ILE A 14 -5.66 -4.36 9.87
N GLY A 15 -5.91 -5.63 9.61
CA GLY A 15 -5.01 -6.71 9.95
C GLY A 15 -4.79 -7.66 8.78
N ALA A 16 -3.59 -8.19 8.66
CA ALA A 16 -3.22 -9.16 7.64
C ALA A 16 -2.48 -10.36 8.22
N VAL A 17 -2.67 -11.51 7.59
CA VAL A 17 -2.01 -12.77 7.93
C VAL A 17 -1.56 -13.45 6.64
N VAL A 18 -0.35 -13.97 6.62
CA VAL A 18 0.16 -14.79 5.51
C VAL A 18 0.25 -16.24 5.96
N VAL A 19 -0.35 -17.11 5.16
CA VAL A 19 -0.38 -18.58 5.39
C VAL A 19 0.41 -19.27 4.27
N CYS A 20 1.30 -20.16 4.64
CA CYS A 20 2.05 -21.03 3.74
C CYS A 20 1.90 -22.48 4.20
N ALA A 21 1.56 -23.40 3.31
CA ALA A 21 1.38 -24.83 3.63
C ALA A 21 0.45 -25.10 4.84
N GLY A 22 -0.58 -24.28 5.03
CA GLY A 22 -1.52 -24.39 6.15
C GLY A 22 -1.08 -23.72 7.46
N GLU A 23 0.16 -23.25 7.55
CA GLU A 23 0.72 -22.59 8.72
C GLU A 23 0.77 -21.07 8.57
N ILE A 24 0.51 -20.34 9.63
CA ILE A 24 0.66 -18.88 9.65
C ILE A 24 2.15 -18.55 9.77
N VAL A 25 2.71 -17.98 8.72
CA VAL A 25 4.14 -17.62 8.66
C VAL A 25 4.41 -16.15 9.00
N ALA A 26 3.40 -15.28 8.90
CA ALA A 26 3.50 -13.88 9.30
C ALA A 26 2.14 -13.31 9.69
N ARG A 27 2.16 -12.28 10.56
CA ARG A 27 1.01 -11.48 10.98
C ARG A 27 1.44 -10.03 11.07
N ALA A 28 0.56 -9.12 10.72
CA ALA A 28 0.76 -7.70 10.95
C ALA A 28 -0.58 -6.96 11.02
N HIS A 29 -0.53 -5.76 11.53
CA HIS A 29 -1.63 -4.81 11.54
C HIS A 29 -1.14 -3.45 11.09
N ASN A 30 -2.06 -2.57 10.73
CA ASN A 30 -1.76 -1.20 10.34
C ASN A 30 -1.04 -0.45 11.46
N ARG A 31 0.01 0.32 11.09
CA ARG A 31 0.82 1.13 11.99
C ARG A 31 1.22 2.47 11.35
N ARG A 32 0.49 2.90 10.34
CA ARG A 32 0.86 4.05 9.51
C ARG A 32 1.06 5.32 10.32
N GLU A 33 0.12 5.63 11.22
CA GLU A 33 0.20 6.83 12.06
C GLU A 33 1.23 6.66 13.19
N LEU A 34 1.29 5.48 13.80
CA LEU A 34 2.20 5.22 14.91
C LEU A 34 3.66 5.26 14.47
N ASP A 35 3.98 4.67 13.33
CA ASP A 35 5.35 4.60 12.80
C ASP A 35 5.70 5.80 11.90
N GLN A 36 4.73 6.68 11.58
CA GLN A 36 4.88 7.78 10.61
C GLN A 36 5.46 7.28 9.26
N ASP A 37 5.01 6.08 8.85
CA ASP A 37 5.47 5.40 7.65
C ASP A 37 4.27 5.12 6.71
N PRO A 38 4.19 5.76 5.53
CA PRO A 38 3.10 5.54 4.58
C PRO A 38 3.04 4.10 4.04
N SER A 39 4.09 3.32 4.19
CA SER A 39 4.14 1.91 3.77
C SER A 39 3.72 0.93 4.88
N ALA A 40 3.54 1.37 6.13
CA ALA A 40 3.23 0.52 7.28
C ALA A 40 1.77 0.02 7.27
N HIS A 41 1.29 -0.45 6.12
CA HIS A 41 0.04 -1.16 5.97
C HIS A 41 0.18 -2.61 6.43
N ALA A 42 -0.91 -3.18 6.96
CA ALA A 42 -0.95 -4.55 7.48
C ALA A 42 -0.42 -5.57 6.45
N GLU A 43 -0.90 -5.50 5.21
CA GLU A 43 -0.53 -6.42 4.13
C GLU A 43 0.94 -6.28 3.75
N PHE A 44 1.41 -5.02 3.66
CA PHE A 44 2.79 -4.74 3.30
C PHE A 44 3.76 -5.33 4.34
N ALA A 45 3.51 -5.05 5.61
CA ALA A 45 4.31 -5.57 6.71
C ALA A 45 4.25 -7.11 6.80
N ALA A 46 3.06 -7.71 6.65
CA ALA A 46 2.89 -9.16 6.69
C ALA A 46 3.62 -9.86 5.53
N LEU A 47 3.56 -9.31 4.30
CA LEU A 47 4.27 -9.87 3.14
C LEU A 47 5.78 -9.79 3.29
N CYS A 48 6.31 -8.66 3.75
CA CYS A 48 7.74 -8.51 4.02
C CYS A 48 8.22 -9.49 5.10
N ALA A 49 7.48 -9.61 6.20
CA ALA A 49 7.77 -10.56 7.27
C ALA A 49 7.71 -12.01 6.79
N ALA A 50 6.71 -12.38 5.98
CA ALA A 50 6.61 -13.72 5.40
C ALA A 50 7.81 -14.06 4.50
N ALA A 51 8.22 -13.10 3.65
CA ALA A 51 9.40 -13.27 2.79
C ALA A 51 10.68 -13.51 3.61
N GLN A 52 10.86 -12.77 4.70
CA GLN A 52 11.97 -12.94 5.63
C GLN A 52 11.91 -14.31 6.35
N THR A 53 10.75 -14.67 6.91
CA THR A 53 10.54 -15.95 7.60
C THR A 53 10.82 -17.15 6.69
N LEU A 54 10.38 -17.07 5.42
CA LEU A 54 10.57 -18.15 4.45
C LEU A 54 11.92 -18.09 3.73
N GLY A 55 12.74 -17.04 3.95
CA GLY A 55 14.03 -16.86 3.29
C GLY A 55 13.93 -16.70 1.76
N ARG A 56 12.80 -16.23 1.26
CA ARG A 56 12.55 -16.07 -0.18
C ARG A 56 11.52 -14.96 -0.46
N TRP A 57 11.71 -14.22 -1.52
CA TRP A 57 10.79 -13.15 -1.90
C TRP A 57 9.55 -13.64 -2.68
N ARG A 58 9.65 -14.82 -3.34
CA ARG A 58 8.52 -15.42 -4.06
C ARG A 58 7.61 -16.16 -3.07
N LEU A 59 6.33 -15.73 -3.05
CA LEU A 59 5.30 -16.23 -2.13
C LEU A 59 4.16 -16.94 -2.91
N SER A 60 4.52 -17.67 -3.99
CA SER A 60 3.55 -18.25 -4.93
C SER A 60 2.69 -19.37 -4.35
N ASP A 61 3.12 -19.97 -3.26
CA ASP A 61 2.42 -20.98 -2.48
C ASP A 61 1.78 -20.41 -1.20
N CYS A 62 1.80 -19.08 -1.04
CA CYS A 62 1.21 -18.41 0.11
C CYS A 62 -0.15 -17.81 -0.22
N THR A 63 -1.01 -17.77 0.80
CA THR A 63 -2.28 -17.05 0.80
C THR A 63 -2.20 -15.89 1.80
N VAL A 64 -2.55 -14.70 1.34
CA VAL A 64 -2.69 -13.50 2.17
C VAL A 64 -4.16 -13.35 2.56
N TYR A 65 -4.44 -13.21 3.85
CA TYR A 65 -5.75 -12.88 4.38
C TYR A 65 -5.70 -11.48 4.98
N VAL A 66 -6.64 -10.63 4.60
CA VAL A 66 -6.71 -9.24 5.08
C VAL A 66 -8.15 -8.82 5.36
N THR A 67 -8.35 -7.97 6.35
CA THR A 67 -9.72 -7.55 6.74
C THR A 67 -10.35 -6.54 5.80
N LEU A 68 -9.53 -5.73 5.09
CA LEU A 68 -9.98 -4.74 4.11
C LEU A 68 -9.33 -5.01 2.75
N GLU A 69 -10.02 -4.69 1.68
CA GLU A 69 -9.48 -4.82 0.32
C GLU A 69 -8.14 -4.08 0.16
N PRO A 70 -7.10 -4.73 -0.38
CA PRO A 70 -5.79 -4.12 -0.57
C PRO A 70 -5.82 -2.92 -1.50
N CYS A 71 -5.13 -1.84 -1.11
CA CYS A 71 -4.91 -0.67 -1.95
C CYS A 71 -3.90 -0.95 -3.07
N CYS A 72 -3.69 0.02 -3.99
CA CYS A 72 -2.76 -0.12 -5.12
C CYS A 72 -1.33 -0.49 -4.70
N MET A 73 -0.83 0.07 -3.60
CA MET A 73 0.50 -0.25 -3.08
C MET A 73 0.60 -1.72 -2.66
N CYS A 74 -0.36 -2.20 -1.86
CA CYS A 74 -0.37 -3.57 -1.34
C CYS A 74 -0.66 -4.59 -2.44
N ALA A 75 -1.61 -4.32 -3.34
CA ALA A 75 -1.88 -5.17 -4.49
C ALA A 75 -0.67 -5.25 -5.43
N GLY A 76 0.01 -4.12 -5.67
CA GLY A 76 1.27 -4.07 -6.43
C GLY A 76 2.39 -4.90 -5.78
N LEU A 77 2.50 -4.87 -4.45
CA LEU A 77 3.45 -5.72 -3.72
C LEU A 77 3.09 -7.20 -3.87
N MET A 78 1.80 -7.58 -3.83
CA MET A 78 1.35 -8.96 -4.07
C MET A 78 1.75 -9.46 -5.46
N VAL A 79 1.61 -8.61 -6.49
CA VAL A 79 2.10 -8.90 -7.85
C VAL A 79 3.62 -9.11 -7.84
N ASN A 80 4.37 -8.20 -7.22
CA ASN A 80 5.83 -8.30 -7.16
C ASN A 80 6.30 -9.55 -6.40
N ALA A 81 5.69 -9.85 -5.26
CA ALA A 81 5.99 -11.02 -4.43
C ALA A 81 5.49 -12.34 -5.02
N ARG A 82 4.77 -12.30 -6.15
CA ARG A 82 4.19 -13.50 -6.78
C ARG A 82 3.26 -14.28 -5.84
N VAL A 83 2.43 -13.59 -5.08
CA VAL A 83 1.48 -14.22 -4.16
C VAL A 83 0.57 -15.20 -4.91
N GLY A 84 0.25 -16.35 -4.31
CA GLY A 84 -0.63 -17.35 -4.93
C GLY A 84 -2.10 -16.99 -4.80
N ARG A 85 -2.51 -16.41 -3.67
CA ARG A 85 -3.91 -16.05 -3.39
C ARG A 85 -4.02 -14.88 -2.42
N CYS A 86 -5.00 -14.02 -2.64
CA CYS A 86 -5.46 -13.02 -1.69
C CYS A 86 -6.92 -13.29 -1.30
N VAL A 87 -7.20 -13.24 -0.01
CA VAL A 87 -8.55 -13.35 0.57
C VAL A 87 -8.81 -12.09 1.39
N TYR A 88 -9.86 -11.33 1.07
CA TYR A 88 -10.17 -10.15 1.85
C TYR A 88 -11.64 -10.12 2.34
N GLY A 89 -11.85 -9.37 3.43
CA GLY A 89 -13.15 -9.19 4.04
C GLY A 89 -13.96 -8.10 3.37
N ALA A 90 -13.87 -6.88 3.87
CA ALA A 90 -14.62 -5.74 3.38
C ALA A 90 -14.00 -5.17 2.10
N ALA A 91 -14.85 -4.75 1.16
CA ALA A 91 -14.44 -3.98 -0.02
C ALA A 91 -14.11 -2.53 0.38
N ASP A 92 -13.15 -1.91 -0.32
CA ASP A 92 -12.78 -0.51 -0.12
C ASP A 92 -13.07 0.31 -1.39
N ALA A 93 -14.20 1.01 -1.38
CA ALA A 93 -14.61 1.85 -2.51
C ALA A 93 -13.70 3.07 -2.75
N LYS A 94 -12.84 3.44 -1.78
CA LYS A 94 -11.97 4.62 -1.86
C LYS A 94 -10.56 4.33 -2.37
N ALA A 95 -10.03 3.15 -2.04
CA ALA A 95 -8.64 2.82 -2.33
C ALA A 95 -8.44 1.36 -2.79
N GLY A 96 -9.48 0.53 -2.81
CA GLY A 96 -9.41 -0.89 -3.16
C GLY A 96 -8.93 -1.11 -4.59
N ALA A 97 -8.00 -2.04 -4.76
CA ALA A 97 -7.34 -2.28 -6.04
C ALA A 97 -7.42 -3.74 -6.51
N LEU A 98 -8.38 -4.50 -5.99
CA LEU A 98 -8.68 -5.88 -6.38
C LEU A 98 -10.15 -6.08 -6.78
N GLY A 99 -10.79 -5.01 -7.32
CA GLY A 99 -12.14 -5.07 -7.88
C GLY A 99 -13.06 -3.90 -7.52
N SER A 100 -12.73 -3.07 -6.49
CA SER A 100 -13.58 -1.93 -6.11
C SER A 100 -13.27 -0.67 -6.93
N LEU A 101 -12.19 0.05 -6.65
CA LEU A 101 -11.79 1.26 -7.40
C LEU A 101 -10.96 0.89 -8.62
N TYR A 102 -9.99 0.00 -8.43
CA TYR A 102 -9.15 -0.56 -9.48
C TYR A 102 -9.18 -2.10 -9.42
N ASP A 103 -8.74 -2.74 -10.50
CA ASP A 103 -8.44 -4.18 -10.51
C ASP A 103 -7.07 -4.41 -11.14
N LEU A 104 -6.03 -4.27 -10.33
CA LEU A 104 -4.65 -4.51 -10.77
C LEU A 104 -4.43 -5.98 -11.14
N ASN A 105 -5.15 -6.90 -10.50
CA ASN A 105 -5.00 -8.32 -10.78
C ASN A 105 -5.59 -8.73 -12.13
N ALA A 106 -6.54 -7.96 -12.69
CA ALA A 106 -7.10 -8.19 -14.01
C ALA A 106 -6.21 -7.65 -15.15
N ASP A 107 -5.27 -6.73 -14.88
CA ASP A 107 -4.45 -6.12 -15.92
C ASP A 107 -3.50 -7.14 -16.58
N SER A 108 -3.75 -7.42 -17.86
CA SER A 108 -2.99 -8.41 -18.64
C SER A 108 -1.54 -8.01 -18.91
N ARG A 109 -1.19 -6.75 -18.73
CA ARG A 109 0.18 -6.23 -18.90
C ARG A 109 1.09 -6.56 -17.72
N LEU A 110 0.50 -6.84 -16.55
CA LEU A 110 1.27 -7.28 -15.39
C LEU A 110 1.74 -8.74 -15.59
N ASN A 111 2.93 -9.01 -15.11
CA ASN A 111 3.63 -10.27 -15.31
C ASN A 111 3.27 -11.36 -14.28
N HIS A 112 2.29 -11.10 -13.42
CA HIS A 112 1.77 -12.06 -12.44
C HIS A 112 0.31 -11.76 -12.12
N ARG A 113 -0.45 -12.81 -11.90
CA ARG A 113 -1.83 -12.79 -11.40
C ARG A 113 -1.96 -13.82 -10.30
N PHE A 114 -2.89 -13.57 -9.38
CA PHE A 114 -3.19 -14.45 -8.27
C PHE A 114 -4.70 -14.62 -8.08
N ASN A 115 -5.10 -15.67 -7.40
CA ASN A 115 -6.51 -15.89 -7.09
C ASN A 115 -7.00 -14.88 -6.05
N VAL A 116 -8.16 -14.27 -6.29
CA VAL A 116 -8.80 -13.34 -5.35
C VAL A 116 -10.11 -13.93 -4.85
N THR A 117 -10.34 -13.85 -3.53
CA THR A 117 -11.60 -14.20 -2.91
C THR A 117 -12.02 -13.03 -2.02
N ALA A 118 -13.11 -12.36 -2.40
CA ALA A 118 -13.67 -11.22 -1.69
C ALA A 118 -14.79 -11.64 -0.73
N GLY A 119 -15.09 -10.79 0.27
CA GLY A 119 -16.29 -10.88 1.10
C GLY A 119 -16.25 -11.95 2.19
N VAL A 120 -15.09 -12.47 2.54
CA VAL A 120 -14.95 -13.46 3.63
C VAL A 120 -15.07 -12.74 4.98
N LEU A 121 -16.04 -13.12 5.81
CA LEU A 121 -16.36 -12.45 7.08
C LEU A 121 -16.58 -10.95 6.89
N VAL A 122 -17.30 -10.57 5.83
CA VAL A 122 -17.45 -9.17 5.40
C VAL A 122 -18.13 -8.31 6.47
N ASP A 123 -19.12 -8.84 7.17
CA ASP A 123 -19.88 -8.10 8.17
C ASP A 123 -19.03 -7.85 9.42
N GLU A 124 -18.30 -8.84 9.90
CA GLU A 124 -17.38 -8.69 11.01
C GLU A 124 -16.22 -7.75 10.70
N CYS A 125 -15.74 -7.76 9.46
CA CYS A 125 -14.69 -6.82 9.02
C CYS A 125 -15.21 -5.38 8.94
N ARG A 126 -16.43 -5.18 8.46
CA ARG A 126 -17.09 -3.86 8.43
C ARG A 126 -17.42 -3.34 9.82
N GLU A 127 -17.90 -4.19 10.72
CA GLU A 127 -18.23 -3.83 12.09
C GLU A 127 -17.01 -3.26 12.82
N VAL A 128 -15.87 -3.94 12.77
CA VAL A 128 -14.64 -3.49 13.43
C VAL A 128 -14.19 -2.11 12.91
N LEU A 129 -14.31 -1.86 11.60
CA LEU A 129 -14.00 -0.54 11.00
C LEU A 129 -15.03 0.51 11.43
N SER A 130 -16.31 0.18 11.37
CA SER A 130 -17.42 1.09 11.73
C SER A 130 -17.34 1.53 13.18
N ASP A 131 -17.10 0.60 14.09
CA ASP A 131 -16.99 0.86 15.53
C ASP A 131 -15.81 1.80 15.84
N TYR A 132 -14.68 1.59 15.21
CA TYR A 132 -13.51 2.45 15.34
C TYR A 132 -13.82 3.90 14.92
N PHE A 133 -14.40 4.09 13.72
CA PHE A 133 -14.73 5.44 13.25
C PHE A 133 -15.92 6.07 14.01
N ALA A 134 -16.85 5.27 14.53
CA ALA A 134 -17.89 5.76 15.41
C ALA A 134 -17.31 6.27 16.73
N GLY A 135 -16.35 5.54 17.31
CA GLY A 135 -15.63 5.95 18.52
C GLY A 135 -14.89 7.27 18.35
N LEU A 136 -14.21 7.49 17.22
CA LEU A 136 -13.53 8.74 16.92
C LEU A 136 -14.52 9.91 16.84
N ARG A 137 -15.67 9.76 16.17
CA ARG A 137 -16.69 10.82 16.07
C ARG A 137 -17.35 11.14 17.41
N GLY A 138 -17.45 10.17 18.30
CA GLY A 138 -18.00 10.36 19.67
C GLY A 138 -17.03 11.05 20.61
N ALA A 139 -15.72 10.90 20.42
CA ALA A 139 -14.67 11.55 21.20
C ALA A 139 -14.50 13.04 20.84
N ASP A 140 -14.84 13.45 19.62
CA ASP A 140 -14.72 14.81 19.10
C ASP A 140 -15.88 15.76 19.54
N GLY A 141 -16.72 15.36 20.49
CA GLY A 141 -17.70 16.23 21.13
C GLY A 141 -17.10 17.41 21.92
N GLY A 142 -15.77 17.57 21.91
CA GLY A 142 -14.97 18.68 22.47
C GLY A 142 -13.95 19.15 21.43
N GLY A 143 -14.36 20.01 20.55
CA GLY A 143 -13.62 20.87 19.63
C GLY A 143 -12.13 20.59 19.37
N CYS A 144 -11.81 19.79 18.38
CA CYS A 144 -10.57 19.88 17.63
C CYS A 144 -10.89 19.82 16.13
N GLY A 145 -10.58 20.88 15.41
CA GLY A 145 -11.06 21.18 14.05
C GLY A 145 -10.40 20.40 12.91
N CYS A 146 -10.39 19.08 12.95
CA CYS A 146 -9.96 18.25 11.80
C CYS A 146 -11.10 17.45 11.11
N GLY A 147 -12.37 17.74 11.47
CA GLY A 147 -13.55 17.11 10.83
C GLY A 147 -14.07 17.84 9.59
N SER A 148 -13.63 19.07 9.32
CA SER A 148 -14.11 19.88 8.18
C SER A 148 -13.35 19.64 6.87
N ASP A 149 -12.17 19.03 6.93
CA ASP A 149 -11.33 18.89 5.73
C ASP A 149 -11.72 17.73 4.83
N LEU A 150 -12.45 16.73 5.32
CA LEU A 150 -12.83 15.58 4.52
C LEU A 150 -13.95 15.90 3.53
N GLU A 151 -14.93 16.76 3.93
CA GLU A 151 -15.97 17.21 3.00
C GLU A 151 -15.43 18.25 2.02
N ALA A 152 -14.50 19.10 2.44
CA ALA A 152 -13.80 20.05 1.57
C ALA A 152 -12.93 19.35 0.52
N HIS A 153 -12.26 18.23 0.85
CA HIS A 153 -11.49 17.45 -0.11
C HIS A 153 -12.36 16.71 -1.12
N VAL A 154 -13.55 16.24 -0.74
CA VAL A 154 -14.50 15.63 -1.68
C VAL A 154 -15.10 16.67 -2.64
N ALA A 155 -15.35 17.90 -2.17
CA ALA A 155 -15.82 19.00 -3.02
C ALA A 155 -14.71 19.50 -3.97
N HIS A 156 -13.45 19.47 -3.55
CA HIS A 156 -12.32 19.89 -4.39
C HIS A 156 -11.99 18.86 -5.49
N ALA A 157 -12.14 17.57 -5.22
CA ALA A 157 -11.96 16.52 -6.22
C ALA A 157 -13.03 16.53 -7.31
N ALA A 158 -14.23 17.04 -7.04
CA ALA A 158 -15.32 17.18 -8.02
C ALA A 158 -15.16 18.40 -8.94
N ALA A 159 -14.29 19.35 -8.61
CA ALA A 159 -14.05 20.58 -9.38
C ALA A 159 -12.88 20.48 -10.38
N LEU A 160 -12.14 19.35 -10.41
CA LEU A 160 -10.98 19.16 -11.30
C LEU A 160 -11.33 18.40 -12.59
N THR A 161 -12.49 18.69 -13.21
CA THR A 161 -12.85 18.15 -14.53
C THR A 161 -12.71 19.17 -15.65
N ASP A 162 -11.79 20.12 -15.56
CA ASP A 162 -11.38 20.90 -16.73
C ASP A 162 -9.86 20.75 -16.93
N ALA A 163 -9.53 20.10 -18.06
CA ALA A 163 -8.18 20.03 -18.56
C ALA A 163 -7.74 21.43 -18.94
N ASP A 164 -6.78 21.96 -18.21
CA ASP A 164 -5.69 22.83 -18.66
C ASP A 164 -5.09 23.57 -17.45
N GLU A 165 -3.79 23.47 -17.32
CA GLU A 165 -2.88 24.10 -16.35
C GLU A 165 -2.32 23.18 -15.25
N VAL A 166 -1.40 22.30 -15.65
CA VAL A 166 -0.36 21.81 -14.75
C VAL A 166 0.74 22.88 -14.66
N ALA A 167 0.50 23.93 -13.90
CA ALA A 167 1.56 24.83 -13.45
C ALA A 167 2.38 24.08 -12.38
N GLY A 168 3.68 23.89 -12.63
CA GLY A 168 4.56 23.15 -11.75
C GLY A 168 4.62 23.73 -10.34
N VAL A 169 4.19 22.96 -9.36
CA VAL A 169 4.46 23.22 -7.94
C VAL A 169 5.93 22.91 -7.71
N ALA A 170 6.75 23.93 -7.58
CA ALA A 170 8.11 23.79 -7.10
C ALA A 170 8.07 23.40 -5.62
N VAL A 171 8.36 22.14 -5.31
CA VAL A 171 8.56 21.69 -3.93
C VAL A 171 9.97 22.07 -3.53
N ASP A 172 10.10 23.08 -2.65
CA ASP A 172 11.38 23.47 -2.07
C ASP A 172 11.81 22.41 -1.04
N PHE A 173 12.66 21.50 -1.47
CA PHE A 173 13.40 20.61 -0.58
C PHE A 173 14.57 21.41 0.00
N GLY A 174 14.38 22.04 1.16
CA GLY A 174 15.43 22.80 1.85
C GLY A 174 16.81 22.13 1.86
N PRO A 175 17.91 22.79 2.25
CA PRO A 175 19.27 22.40 1.93
C PRO A 175 19.63 21.00 2.48
N VAL A 176 19.62 20.02 1.59
CA VAL A 176 20.11 18.66 1.87
C VAL A 176 21.62 18.76 2.13
N ARG A 177 22.04 18.51 3.37
CA ARG A 177 23.47 18.40 3.70
C ARG A 177 24.09 17.29 2.88
N ARG A 178 24.77 17.67 1.81
CA ARG A 178 25.48 16.74 0.91
C ARG A 178 26.69 16.16 1.63
N ARG A 179 26.59 14.90 2.05
CA ARG A 179 27.79 14.07 2.20
C ARG A 179 28.10 13.51 0.81
N PRO A 180 29.33 13.55 0.30
CA PRO A 180 29.67 12.93 -0.96
C PRO A 180 29.50 11.41 -0.81
N ARG A 181 28.40 10.87 -1.34
CA ARG A 181 28.20 9.42 -1.46
C ARG A 181 28.82 9.01 -2.79
N ARG A 182 29.74 8.03 -2.77
CA ARG A 182 30.11 7.31 -3.97
C ARG A 182 28.87 6.53 -4.42
N VAL A 183 28.25 6.96 -5.51
CA VAL A 183 27.17 6.23 -6.14
C VAL A 183 27.79 5.18 -7.04
N LEU A 184 27.68 3.92 -6.67
CA LEU A 184 28.03 2.80 -7.55
C LEU A 184 26.84 2.56 -8.48
N LEU A 185 26.99 2.91 -9.75
CA LEU A 185 26.00 2.62 -10.78
C LEU A 185 26.29 1.22 -11.34
N ALA A 186 25.54 0.23 -10.88
CA ALA A 186 25.49 -1.10 -11.47
C ALA A 186 24.10 -1.29 -12.07
N ILE A 187 23.97 -1.10 -13.37
CA ILE A 187 22.73 -1.28 -14.10
C ILE A 187 22.86 -2.53 -14.96
N ASP A 188 22.11 -3.58 -14.61
CA ASP A 188 21.96 -4.74 -15.46
C ASP A 188 21.23 -4.37 -16.76
N SER A 189 21.50 -5.09 -17.82
CA SER A 189 20.99 -4.82 -19.17
C SER A 189 19.46 -4.69 -19.20
N PHE A 190 18.98 -3.57 -19.69
CA PHE A 190 17.57 -3.40 -20.03
C PHE A 190 17.21 -4.30 -21.23
N LYS A 191 16.34 -5.29 -21.03
CA LYS A 191 15.87 -6.14 -22.13
C LYS A 191 15.11 -5.31 -23.15
N GLY A 192 15.75 -5.03 -24.28
CA GLY A 192 15.07 -4.74 -25.52
C GLY A 192 15.09 -3.31 -26.08
N SER A 193 15.58 -2.26 -25.36
CA SER A 193 15.49 -0.91 -25.90
C SER A 193 16.73 0.01 -25.74
N VAL A 194 17.59 -0.25 -24.74
CA VAL A 194 18.78 0.59 -24.49
C VAL A 194 19.92 -0.30 -24.00
N SER A 195 21.15 -0.07 -24.45
CA SER A 195 22.31 -0.79 -23.90
C SER A 195 22.63 -0.33 -22.47
N SER A 196 23.23 -1.19 -21.63
CA SER A 196 23.66 -0.82 -20.29
C SER A 196 24.52 0.45 -20.27
N ALA A 197 25.45 0.59 -21.21
CA ALA A 197 26.32 1.75 -21.32
C ALA A 197 25.54 3.05 -21.59
N GLN A 198 24.49 3.01 -22.40
CA GLN A 198 23.63 4.17 -22.65
C GLN A 198 22.80 4.55 -21.43
N ALA A 199 22.26 3.54 -20.71
CA ALA A 199 21.51 3.76 -19.48
C ALA A 199 22.40 4.34 -18.38
N GLU A 200 23.60 3.82 -18.18
CA GLU A 200 24.60 4.32 -17.22
C GLU A 200 25.01 5.77 -17.53
N SER A 201 25.22 6.09 -18.81
CA SER A 201 25.56 7.43 -19.24
C SER A 201 24.44 8.45 -18.93
N ALA A 202 23.18 8.08 -19.22
CA ALA A 202 22.02 8.94 -18.94
C ALA A 202 21.84 9.19 -17.43
N VAL A 203 21.99 8.16 -16.59
CA VAL A 203 21.89 8.29 -15.14
C VAL A 203 23.07 9.12 -14.59
N ALA A 204 24.29 8.90 -15.07
CA ALA A 204 25.46 9.66 -14.65
C ALA A 204 25.34 11.15 -15.01
N GLU A 205 24.72 11.50 -16.12
CA GLU A 205 24.46 12.88 -16.51
C GLU A 205 23.37 13.51 -15.62
N GLY A 206 22.31 12.78 -15.29
CA GLY A 206 21.26 13.24 -14.38
C GLY A 206 21.75 13.49 -12.94
N VAL A 207 22.74 12.73 -12.48
CA VAL A 207 23.34 12.90 -11.13
C VAL A 207 24.30 14.10 -11.04
N ARG A 208 24.83 14.60 -12.16
CA ARG A 208 25.75 15.77 -12.21
C ARG A 208 25.05 17.12 -12.28
N ARG A 209 23.75 17.13 -12.58
CA ARG A 209 22.89 18.33 -12.59
C ARG A 209 22.21 18.50 -11.23
#